data_d9fdb0553dda899e1cddc9e4e270cf3d
#
_entry.id   d9fdb0553dda899e1cddc9e4e270cf3d
#
_cell.length_a   1.000
_cell.length_b   1.000
_cell.length_c   1.000
_cell.angle_alpha   90.00
_cell.angle_beta   90.00
_cell.angle_gamma   90.00
#
_symmetry.space_group_name_H-M   'P 1'
#
loop_
_entity.id
_entity.type
_entity.pdbx_description
1 polymer ?
#
loop_
_entity_poly.entity_id
_entity_poly.type
_entity_poly.pdbx_seq_one_letter_code
_entity_poly.pdbx_strand_id
1 'polypeptide(L)' 'MELDRSAIARALAKALAYKACGKDVEAETWARELIRLLGLARILRGAS' A
#
# COMPACT_ATOMS: atom_id res chain seq x y z
N MET A 1 8.00 -16.74 -4.03
CA MET A 1 7.90 -15.28 -4.22
C MET A 1 7.70 -14.60 -2.88
N GLU A 2 8.58 -13.66 -2.57
CA GLU A 2 8.53 -12.99 -1.29
C GLU A 2 7.61 -11.78 -1.30
N LEU A 3 6.93 -11.57 -0.18
CA LEU A 3 6.16 -10.38 0.04
C LEU A 3 7.10 -9.18 0.24
N ASP A 4 6.92 -8.14 -0.54
CA ASP A 4 7.75 -6.94 -0.42
C ASP A 4 7.20 -6.03 0.69
N ARG A 5 7.67 -6.30 1.91
CA ARG A 5 7.28 -5.51 3.07
C ARG A 5 7.72 -4.06 2.96
N SER A 6 8.86 -3.84 2.31
CA SER A 6 9.36 -2.48 2.10
C SER A 6 8.42 -1.67 1.22
N ALA A 7 7.89 -2.28 0.16
CA ALA A 7 6.93 -1.62 -0.71
C ALA A 7 5.64 -1.30 0.04
N ILE A 8 5.15 -2.22 0.85
CA ILE A 8 3.93 -2.01 1.64
C ILE A 8 4.14 -0.89 2.66
N ALA A 9 5.26 -0.93 3.39
CA ALA A 9 5.58 0.09 4.37
C ALA A 9 5.72 1.47 3.72
N ARG A 10 6.35 1.52 2.55
CA ARG A 10 6.52 2.77 1.79
C ARG A 10 5.17 3.33 1.36
N ALA A 11 4.30 2.49 0.81
CA ALA A 11 2.98 2.93 0.37
C ALA A 11 2.17 3.47 1.54
N LEU A 12 2.21 2.80 2.68
CA LEU A 12 1.51 3.27 3.87
C LEU A 12 2.07 4.61 4.35
N ALA A 13 3.40 4.71 4.45
CA ALA A 13 4.05 5.94 4.88
C ALA A 13 3.72 7.12 3.97
N LYS A 14 3.74 6.89 2.65
CA LYS A 14 3.40 7.94 1.68
C LYS A 14 1.94 8.35 1.80
N ALA A 15 1.02 7.39 1.91
CA ALA A 15 -0.40 7.70 2.07
C ALA A 15 -0.64 8.56 3.31
N LEU A 16 -0.03 8.21 4.44
CA LEU A 16 -0.17 8.96 5.67
C LEU A 16 0.45 10.36 5.56
N ALA A 17 1.63 10.46 4.95
CA ALA A 17 2.31 11.74 4.78
C ALA A 17 1.51 12.70 3.90
N TYR A 18 1.02 12.22 2.78
CA TYR A 18 0.21 13.06 1.88
C TYR A 18 -1.11 13.46 2.51
N LYS A 19 -1.73 12.54 3.26
CA LYS A 19 -2.97 12.85 3.97
C LYS A 19 -2.74 13.95 5.00
N ALA A 20 -1.66 13.88 5.75
CA ALA A 20 -1.31 14.89 6.75
C ALA A 20 -1.06 16.26 6.12
N CYS A 21 -0.57 16.28 4.88
CA CYS A 21 -0.31 17.52 4.15
C CYS A 21 -1.53 18.03 3.39
N GLY A 22 -2.67 17.36 3.49
CA GLY A 22 -3.89 17.74 2.79
C GLY A 22 -3.88 17.43 1.30
N LYS A 23 -2.96 16.58 0.85
CA LYS A 23 -2.84 16.18 -0.55
C LYS A 23 -3.68 14.92 -0.79
N ASP A 24 -4.99 15.10 -0.84
CA ASP A 24 -5.93 13.98 -0.89
C ASP A 24 -5.77 13.11 -2.12
N VAL A 25 -5.48 13.70 -3.29
CA VAL A 25 -5.32 12.94 -4.53
C VAL A 25 -4.13 12.00 -4.44
N GLU A 26 -3.00 12.52 -4.00
CA GLU A 26 -1.79 11.72 -3.83
C GLU A 26 -1.96 10.66 -2.75
N ALA A 27 -2.61 11.04 -1.65
CA ALA A 27 -2.89 10.10 -0.57
C ALA A 27 -3.76 8.95 -1.06
N GLU A 28 -4.78 9.26 -1.85
CA GLU A 28 -5.66 8.25 -2.42
C GLU A 28 -4.90 7.31 -3.36
N THR A 29 -4.02 7.86 -4.19
CA THR A 29 -3.19 7.07 -5.10
C THR A 29 -2.35 6.05 -4.33
N TRP A 30 -1.69 6.50 -3.27
CA TRP A 30 -0.86 5.61 -2.45
C TRP A 30 -1.69 4.62 -1.64
N ALA A 31 -2.88 5.02 -1.21
CA ALA A 31 -3.79 4.11 -0.52
C ALA A 31 -4.25 2.99 -1.45
N ARG A 32 -4.53 3.30 -2.71
CA ARG A 32 -4.87 2.29 -3.72
C ARG A 32 -3.71 1.34 -3.96
N GLU A 33 -2.50 1.87 -4.02
CA GLU A 33 -1.30 1.05 -4.18
C GLU A 33 -1.13 0.11 -2.99
N LEU A 34 -1.36 0.61 -1.79
CA LEU A 34 -1.30 -0.20 -0.58
C LEU A 34 -2.33 -1.33 -0.62
N ILE A 35 -3.55 -1.03 -1.02
CA ILE A 35 -4.61 -2.03 -1.14
C ILE A 35 -4.22 -3.10 -2.16
N ARG A 36 -3.65 -2.68 -3.29
CA ARG A 36 -3.20 -3.61 -4.33
C ARG A 36 -2.12 -4.55 -3.79
N LEU A 37 -1.15 -4.01 -3.08
CA LEU A 37 -0.07 -4.79 -2.50
C LEU A 37 -0.58 -5.78 -1.46
N LEU A 38 -1.48 -5.35 -0.60
CA LEU A 38 -2.10 -6.20 0.41
C LEU A 38 -2.99 -7.26 -0.23
N GLY A 39 -3.68 -6.89 -1.31
CA GLY A 39 -4.51 -7.84 -2.05
C GLY A 39 -3.69 -8.96 -2.66
N LEU A 40 -2.53 -8.64 -3.23
CA LEU A 40 -1.63 -9.64 -3.78
C LEU A 40 -1.11 -10.57 -2.68
N ALA A 41 -0.72 -10.00 -1.54
CA ALA A 41 -0.26 -10.78 -0.42
C ALA A 41 -1.34 -11.76 0.07
N ARG A 42 -2.58 -11.28 0.10
CA ARG A 42 -3.72 -12.10 0.52
C ARG A 42 -3.98 -13.25 -0.44
N ILE A 43 -3.87 -12.97 -1.75
CA ILE A 43 -4.04 -14.00 -2.78
C ILE A 43 -2.95 -15.07 -2.63
N LEU A 44 -1.71 -14.66 -2.42
CA LEU A 44 -0.61 -15.59 -2.26
C LEU A 44 -0.81 -16.48 -1.02
N ARG A 45 -1.32 -15.91 0.06
CA ARG A 45 -1.65 -16.69 1.25
C ARG A 45 -2.78 -17.66 1.00
N GLY A 46 -3.80 -17.20 0.29
CA GLY A 46 -4.96 -18.04 -0.02
C GLY A 46 -4.62 -19.19 -0.94
N ALA A 47 -3.59 -19.02 -1.77
CA ALA A 47 -3.16 -20.05 -2.71
C ALA A 47 -2.35 -21.18 -2.02
N SER A 48 -1.86 -20.91 -0.85
CA SER A 48 -1.13 -21.95 -0.11
C SER A 48 -2.10 -22.77 0.74
#